data_5f3efd4df9f712928a26e566d5011d2b
#
_entry.id   5f3efd4df9f712928a26e566d5011d2b
#
_cell.length_a   1.000
_cell.length_b   1.000
_cell.length_c   1.000
_cell.angle_alpha   90.00
_cell.angle_beta   90.00
_cell.angle_gamma   90.00
#
_symmetry.space_group_name_H-M   'P 1'
#
loop_
_entity.id
_entity.type
_entity.pdbx_description
1 polymer ?
#
loop_
_entity_poly.entity_id
_entity_poly.type
_entity_poly.pdbx_seq_one_letter_code
_entity_poly.pdbx_strand_id
1 'polypeptide(L)'
;IAPLSLSEQRHHITLYDRNGDILYESNFGEDMEWTDLEDIPQQVQDAFVAVEDRRFYLHMGVDPIRIVSALRNNMHSDTLQGGSTITQQYAKNLFLTNEQTLQRKIEEFFYAVRLEMHYSKADILEGYLNTLYFGHGIYGISEASSYYFGKDMDELSAGELAMLVGVVNGPGAFSPYLHYENAISRQQTVLQVLKDEQVIDEAAYE
;
A
#
# COMPACT_ATOMS: atom_id res chain seq x y z
N ILE A 1 -6.56 -16.70 -20.99
CA ILE A 1 -6.24 -15.48 -20.23
C ILE A 1 -4.73 -15.39 -20.28
N ALA A 2 -4.20 -14.38 -21.00
CA ALA A 2 -2.77 -14.20 -21.13
C ALA A 2 -2.15 -13.88 -19.75
N PRO A 3 -0.93 -14.35 -19.47
CA PRO A 3 -0.20 -13.93 -18.29
C PRO A 3 -0.01 -12.40 -18.36
N LEU A 4 -0.18 -11.74 -17.22
CA LEU A 4 0.24 -10.36 -17.05
C LEU A 4 1.77 -10.39 -17.06
N SER A 5 2.42 -9.90 -18.09
CA SER A 5 3.86 -9.74 -18.07
C SER A 5 4.19 -8.36 -17.53
N LEU A 6 4.76 -8.31 -16.35
CA LEU A 6 5.47 -7.11 -15.91
C LEU A 6 6.72 -7.02 -16.77
N SER A 7 6.80 -6.02 -17.66
CA SER A 7 7.99 -5.85 -18.50
C SER A 7 9.15 -5.35 -17.63
N GLU A 8 10.36 -5.81 -17.92
CA GLU A 8 11.59 -5.41 -17.22
C GLU A 8 11.96 -3.91 -17.38
N GLN A 9 11.15 -3.13 -18.08
CA GLN A 9 11.32 -1.67 -18.11
C GLN A 9 10.57 -1.06 -16.92
N ARG A 10 11.27 -0.93 -15.82
CA ARG A 10 10.84 -0.60 -14.46
C ARG A 10 10.20 0.79 -14.28
N HIS A 11 9.97 1.56 -15.34
CA HIS A 11 9.37 2.90 -15.30
C HIS A 11 7.99 2.98 -15.95
N HIS A 12 7.52 1.88 -16.54
CA HIS A 12 6.30 1.86 -17.31
C HIS A 12 5.65 0.49 -17.23
N ILE A 13 4.53 0.35 -16.56
CA ILE A 13 3.78 -0.90 -16.54
C ILE A 13 2.83 -0.90 -17.72
N THR A 14 3.10 -1.72 -18.73
CA THR A 14 2.21 -1.94 -19.86
C THR A 14 1.62 -3.34 -19.77
N LEU A 15 0.31 -3.44 -19.74
CA LEU A 15 -0.42 -4.70 -19.75
C LEU A 15 -0.94 -4.97 -21.17
N TYR A 16 -0.69 -6.16 -21.65
CA TYR A 16 -1.16 -6.61 -22.95
C TYR A 16 -2.26 -7.67 -22.80
N ASP A 17 -3.19 -7.70 -23.75
CA ASP A 17 -4.10 -8.82 -23.91
C ASP A 17 -3.39 -10.01 -24.59
N ARG A 18 -4.16 -11.11 -24.78
CA ARG A 18 -3.62 -12.32 -25.46
C ARG A 18 -3.21 -12.10 -26.92
N ASN A 19 -3.65 -11.00 -27.54
CA ASN A 19 -3.37 -10.67 -28.94
C ASN A 19 -2.18 -9.70 -29.05
N GLY A 20 -1.67 -9.20 -27.90
CA GLY A 20 -0.60 -8.21 -27.84
C GLY A 20 -1.13 -6.77 -27.85
N ASP A 21 -2.43 -6.56 -27.74
CA ASP A 21 -3.01 -5.22 -27.64
C ASP A 21 -2.84 -4.67 -26.21
N ILE A 22 -2.49 -3.39 -26.10
CA ILE A 22 -2.31 -2.71 -24.79
C ILE A 22 -3.67 -2.61 -24.10
N LEU A 23 -3.80 -3.28 -22.95
CA LEU A 23 -4.96 -3.18 -22.07
C LEU A 23 -4.84 -2.00 -21.10
N TYR A 24 -3.64 -1.68 -20.70
CA TYR A 24 -3.35 -0.64 -19.74
C TYR A 24 -1.89 -0.19 -19.87
N GLU A 25 -1.67 1.10 -19.73
CA GLU A 25 -0.36 1.72 -19.67
C GLU A 25 -0.34 2.67 -18.46
N SER A 26 0.57 2.42 -17.49
CA SER A 26 0.65 3.28 -16.31
C SER A 26 1.41 4.56 -16.63
N ASN A 27 0.85 5.70 -16.26
CA ASN A 27 1.53 6.98 -16.24
C ASN A 27 2.09 7.26 -14.82
N PHE A 28 2.72 6.29 -14.18
CA PHE A 28 3.55 6.59 -13.03
C PHE A 28 4.71 7.44 -13.55
N GLY A 29 4.97 8.59 -12.91
CA GLY A 29 5.86 9.62 -13.41
C GLY A 29 7.17 9.09 -14.00
N GLU A 30 7.70 9.78 -15.00
CA GLU A 30 8.89 9.39 -15.79
C GLU A 30 10.15 9.12 -14.93
N ASP A 31 10.12 9.47 -13.63
CA ASP A 31 11.24 9.40 -12.69
C ASP A 31 11.01 8.43 -11.50
N MET A 32 10.04 7.50 -11.57
CA MET A 32 9.79 6.58 -10.45
C MET A 32 10.91 5.53 -10.36
N GLU A 33 11.72 5.60 -9.31
CA GLU A 33 12.73 4.62 -9.01
C GLU A 33 12.10 3.37 -8.37
N TRP A 34 12.21 2.22 -9.06
CA TRP A 34 11.71 0.95 -8.54
C TRP A 34 12.74 0.33 -7.62
N THR A 35 12.29 -0.12 -6.46
CA THR A 35 13.12 -0.80 -5.47
C THR A 35 12.70 -2.26 -5.38
N ASP A 36 13.62 -3.20 -5.60
CA ASP A 36 13.35 -4.63 -5.45
C ASP A 36 13.00 -4.95 -3.99
N LEU A 37 12.14 -5.94 -3.75
CA LEU A 37 11.66 -6.24 -2.39
C LEU A 37 12.79 -6.60 -1.43
N GLU A 38 13.86 -7.23 -1.94
CA GLU A 38 15.04 -7.59 -1.15
C GLU A 38 15.84 -6.37 -0.65
N ASP A 39 15.70 -5.22 -1.33
CA ASP A 39 16.32 -3.95 -0.96
C ASP A 39 15.42 -3.10 -0.04
N ILE A 40 14.15 -3.48 0.13
CA ILE A 40 13.25 -2.85 1.10
C ILE A 40 13.46 -3.51 2.47
N PRO A 41 13.85 -2.75 3.52
CA PRO A 41 14.06 -3.32 4.84
C PRO A 41 12.86 -4.12 5.35
N GLN A 42 13.10 -5.28 5.97
CA GLN A 42 12.04 -6.15 6.46
C GLN A 42 11.08 -5.42 7.42
N GLN A 43 11.61 -4.54 8.27
CA GLN A 43 10.79 -3.74 9.19
C GLN A 43 9.81 -2.83 8.44
N VAL A 44 10.19 -2.29 7.29
CA VAL A 44 9.31 -1.49 6.43
C VAL A 44 8.20 -2.37 5.86
N GLN A 45 8.55 -3.53 5.30
CA GLN A 45 7.58 -4.49 4.76
C GLN A 45 6.56 -4.90 5.84
N ASP A 46 7.05 -5.29 7.02
CA ASP A 46 6.23 -5.75 8.14
C ASP A 46 5.32 -4.62 8.66
N ALA A 47 5.78 -3.37 8.67
CA ALA A 47 4.99 -2.23 9.10
C ALA A 47 3.76 -2.01 8.19
N PHE A 48 3.94 -2.04 6.88
CA PHE A 48 2.82 -1.92 5.95
C PHE A 48 1.87 -3.10 6.05
N VAL A 49 2.38 -4.32 6.15
CA VAL A 49 1.55 -5.53 6.33
C VAL A 49 0.75 -5.46 7.63
N ALA A 50 1.39 -5.12 8.75
CA ALA A 50 0.74 -5.06 10.06
C ALA A 50 -0.42 -4.06 10.09
N VAL A 51 -0.25 -2.89 9.49
CA VAL A 51 -1.24 -1.81 9.52
C VAL A 51 -2.31 -1.98 8.45
N GLU A 52 -1.89 -2.28 7.21
CA GLU A 52 -2.78 -2.30 6.07
C GLU A 52 -3.48 -3.64 5.88
N ASP A 53 -2.80 -4.74 6.17
CA ASP A 53 -3.34 -6.08 5.90
C ASP A 53 -2.64 -7.17 6.73
N ARG A 54 -2.86 -7.18 8.04
CA ARG A 54 -2.27 -8.13 8.99
C ARG A 54 -2.35 -9.60 8.57
N ARG A 55 -3.37 -9.94 7.76
CA ARG A 55 -3.59 -11.31 7.27
C ARG A 55 -3.15 -11.51 5.82
N PHE A 56 -2.33 -10.61 5.29
CA PHE A 56 -1.89 -10.60 3.89
C PHE A 56 -1.45 -11.97 3.37
N TYR A 57 -0.64 -12.69 4.14
CA TYR A 57 -0.12 -14.00 3.76
C TYR A 57 -1.12 -15.16 3.91
N LEU A 58 -2.34 -14.90 4.42
CA LEU A 58 -3.33 -15.93 4.75
C LEU A 58 -4.54 -15.95 3.81
N HIS A 59 -4.66 -14.97 2.91
CA HIS A 59 -5.80 -14.88 1.99
C HIS A 59 -5.34 -14.81 0.52
N MET A 60 -6.29 -14.98 -0.39
CA MET A 60 -6.10 -14.94 -1.84
C MET A 60 -6.70 -13.65 -2.43
N GLY A 61 -6.08 -12.52 -2.13
CA GLY A 61 -6.46 -11.20 -2.65
C GLY A 61 -7.58 -10.50 -1.89
N VAL A 62 -8.44 -11.24 -1.21
CA VAL A 62 -9.56 -10.70 -0.43
C VAL A 62 -9.64 -11.41 0.91
N ASP A 63 -9.81 -10.65 1.99
CA ASP A 63 -10.01 -11.19 3.34
C ASP A 63 -11.48 -11.05 3.79
N PRO A 64 -12.30 -12.11 3.73
CA PRO A 64 -13.69 -12.06 4.14
C PRO A 64 -13.87 -11.76 5.64
N ILE A 65 -12.91 -12.17 6.48
CA ILE A 65 -12.96 -11.89 7.93
C ILE A 65 -12.79 -10.39 8.16
N ARG A 66 -11.86 -9.75 7.44
CA ARG A 66 -11.62 -8.31 7.50
C ARG A 66 -12.86 -7.53 7.05
N ILE A 67 -13.51 -7.96 5.97
CA ILE A 67 -14.75 -7.32 5.47
C ILE A 67 -15.84 -7.36 6.55
N VAL A 68 -16.07 -8.52 7.17
CA VAL A 68 -17.08 -8.66 8.23
C VAL A 68 -16.72 -7.82 9.47
N SER A 69 -15.44 -7.80 9.84
CA SER A 69 -14.95 -6.99 10.97
C SER A 69 -15.11 -5.49 10.72
N ALA A 70 -14.76 -5.02 9.52
CA ALA A 70 -14.94 -3.62 9.13
C ALA A 70 -16.42 -3.22 9.13
N LEU A 71 -17.30 -4.05 8.60
CA LEU A 71 -18.75 -3.79 8.63
C LEU A 71 -19.26 -3.67 10.06
N ARG A 72 -18.84 -4.57 10.96
CA ARG A 72 -19.25 -4.54 12.37
C ARG A 72 -18.73 -3.30 13.10
N ASN A 73 -17.46 -2.94 12.89
CA ASN A 73 -16.84 -1.79 13.54
C ASN A 73 -17.42 -0.47 13.02
N ASN A 74 -17.65 -0.34 11.71
CA ASN A 74 -18.25 0.86 11.11
C ASN A 74 -19.72 1.07 11.53
N MET A 75 -20.39 0.03 12.04
CA MET A 75 -21.74 0.17 12.66
C MET A 75 -21.68 0.69 14.10
N HIS A 76 -20.52 0.66 14.77
CA HIS A 76 -20.39 0.95 16.19
C HIS A 76 -19.39 2.06 16.52
N SER A 77 -18.67 2.59 15.52
CA SER A 77 -17.68 3.67 15.73
C SER A 77 -17.71 4.66 14.57
N ASP A 78 -17.44 5.93 14.88
CA ASP A 78 -17.30 7.01 13.90
C ASP A 78 -15.98 6.93 13.09
N THR A 79 -15.11 5.97 13.40
CA THR A 79 -13.85 5.74 12.69
C THR A 79 -14.03 4.67 11.63
N LEU A 80 -13.97 5.07 10.35
CA LEU A 80 -14.01 4.17 9.20
C LEU A 80 -12.75 3.28 9.18
N GLN A 81 -12.92 2.01 9.53
CA GLN A 81 -11.88 1.01 9.37
C GLN A 81 -11.84 0.52 7.92
N GLY A 82 -10.69 0.63 7.27
CA GLY A 82 -10.50 0.14 5.90
C GLY A 82 -10.60 -1.38 5.81
N GLY A 83 -11.51 -1.86 4.97
CA GLY A 83 -11.72 -3.30 4.73
C GLY A 83 -10.95 -3.86 3.54
N SER A 84 -10.19 -3.04 2.81
CA SER A 84 -9.44 -3.46 1.62
C SER A 84 -8.11 -4.11 2.00
N THR A 85 -7.73 -5.15 1.26
CA THR A 85 -6.42 -5.81 1.40
C THR A 85 -5.33 -5.06 0.65
N ILE A 86 -4.06 -5.38 0.90
CA ILE A 86 -2.91 -4.89 0.13
C ILE A 86 -3.09 -5.20 -1.35
N THR A 87 -3.49 -6.42 -1.70
CA THR A 87 -3.71 -6.83 -3.10
C THR A 87 -4.81 -6.03 -3.77
N GLN A 88 -5.91 -5.71 -3.04
CA GLN A 88 -6.97 -4.86 -3.56
C GLN A 88 -6.52 -3.42 -3.77
N GLN A 89 -5.70 -2.88 -2.85
CA GLN A 89 -5.13 -1.54 -2.99
C GLN A 89 -4.17 -1.48 -4.18
N TYR A 90 -3.33 -2.50 -4.36
CA TYR A 90 -2.43 -2.62 -5.50
C TYR A 90 -3.20 -2.72 -6.82
N ALA A 91 -4.22 -3.58 -6.88
CA ALA A 91 -5.12 -3.68 -8.04
C ALA A 91 -5.77 -2.33 -8.39
N LYS A 92 -6.22 -1.58 -7.37
CA LYS A 92 -6.76 -0.24 -7.56
C LYS A 92 -5.73 0.71 -8.15
N ASN A 93 -4.51 0.72 -7.64
CA ASN A 93 -3.45 1.60 -8.11
C ASN A 93 -3.06 1.31 -9.56
N LEU A 94 -3.08 0.03 -9.97
CA LEU A 94 -2.70 -0.38 -11.31
C LEU A 94 -3.80 -0.17 -12.36
N PHE A 95 -5.06 -0.49 -12.04
CA PHE A 95 -6.09 -0.73 -13.05
C PHE A 95 -7.29 0.18 -12.97
N LEU A 96 -7.46 0.95 -11.88
CA LEU A 96 -8.72 1.59 -11.59
C LEU A 96 -8.56 3.09 -11.37
N THR A 97 -9.64 3.81 -11.68
CA THR A 97 -9.75 5.25 -11.37
C THR A 97 -10.08 5.46 -9.89
N ASN A 98 -9.91 6.70 -9.40
CA ASN A 98 -10.25 7.08 -8.03
C ASN A 98 -11.77 7.22 -7.76
N GLU A 99 -12.62 6.82 -8.71
CA GLU A 99 -14.06 6.84 -8.51
C GLU A 99 -14.50 5.87 -7.42
N GLN A 100 -15.41 6.33 -6.56
CA GLN A 100 -15.94 5.52 -5.45
C GLN A 100 -17.29 4.90 -5.83
N THR A 101 -17.30 3.96 -6.79
CA THR A 101 -18.51 3.27 -7.23
C THR A 101 -18.50 1.81 -6.80
N LEU A 102 -19.68 1.21 -6.64
CA LEU A 102 -19.80 -0.23 -6.38
C LEU A 102 -19.23 -1.06 -7.54
N GLN A 103 -19.41 -0.61 -8.77
CA GLN A 103 -18.86 -1.29 -9.95
C GLN A 103 -17.34 -1.36 -9.84
N ARG A 104 -16.67 -0.23 -9.57
CA ARG A 104 -15.22 -0.19 -9.36
C ARG A 104 -14.78 -1.14 -8.25
N LYS A 105 -15.54 -1.23 -7.14
CA LYS A 105 -15.19 -2.15 -6.04
C LYS A 105 -15.31 -3.63 -6.42
N ILE A 106 -16.25 -3.96 -7.31
CA ILE A 106 -16.36 -5.31 -7.89
C ILE A 106 -15.18 -5.60 -8.83
N GLU A 107 -14.80 -4.64 -9.66
CA GLU A 107 -13.62 -4.76 -10.54
C GLU A 107 -12.35 -4.95 -9.73
N GLU A 108 -12.13 -4.15 -8.69
CA GLU A 108 -11.03 -4.28 -7.74
C GLU A 108 -10.92 -5.70 -7.15
N PHE A 109 -12.06 -6.27 -6.74
CA PHE A 109 -12.13 -7.65 -6.25
C PHE A 109 -11.62 -8.65 -7.29
N PHE A 110 -12.10 -8.57 -8.54
CA PHE A 110 -11.70 -9.51 -9.60
C PHE A 110 -10.22 -9.35 -9.97
N TYR A 111 -9.71 -8.11 -10.04
CA TYR A 111 -8.29 -7.86 -10.30
C TYR A 111 -7.40 -8.36 -9.16
N ALA A 112 -7.80 -8.17 -7.90
CA ALA A 112 -7.06 -8.68 -6.76
C ALA A 112 -6.93 -10.21 -6.79
N VAL A 113 -8.02 -10.94 -7.06
CA VAL A 113 -7.99 -12.40 -7.20
C VAL A 113 -7.10 -12.82 -8.37
N ARG A 114 -7.16 -12.10 -9.50
CA ARG A 114 -6.29 -12.41 -10.66
C ARG A 114 -4.82 -12.19 -10.37
N LEU A 115 -4.47 -11.13 -9.66
CA LEU A 115 -3.08 -10.89 -9.23
C LEU A 115 -2.57 -12.08 -8.40
N GLU A 116 -3.30 -12.52 -7.40
CA GLU A 116 -2.91 -13.65 -6.54
C GLU A 116 -2.84 -15.00 -7.28
N MET A 117 -3.54 -15.13 -8.41
CA MET A 117 -3.44 -16.34 -9.25
C MET A 117 -2.17 -16.38 -10.10
N HIS A 118 -1.53 -15.24 -10.33
CA HIS A 118 -0.42 -15.12 -11.28
C HIS A 118 0.88 -14.65 -10.64
N TYR A 119 0.83 -14.00 -9.49
CA TYR A 119 1.97 -13.40 -8.80
C TYR A 119 2.09 -13.94 -7.38
N SER A 120 3.30 -14.05 -6.89
CA SER A 120 3.57 -14.40 -5.49
C SER A 120 3.21 -13.25 -4.55
N LYS A 121 3.09 -13.54 -3.27
CA LYS A 121 2.92 -12.51 -2.24
C LYS A 121 4.07 -11.49 -2.23
N ALA A 122 5.28 -11.95 -2.52
CA ALA A 122 6.45 -11.09 -2.64
C ALA A 122 6.30 -10.11 -3.80
N ASP A 123 5.95 -10.59 -5.00
CA ASP A 123 5.74 -9.74 -6.18
C ASP A 123 4.63 -8.69 -5.95
N ILE A 124 3.54 -9.10 -5.27
CA ILE A 124 2.42 -8.21 -4.95
C ILE A 124 2.84 -7.14 -3.94
N LEU A 125 3.59 -7.53 -2.90
CA LEU A 125 4.06 -6.59 -1.88
C LEU A 125 5.07 -5.59 -2.46
N GLU A 126 6.00 -6.07 -3.28
CA GLU A 126 6.95 -5.24 -4.01
C GLU A 126 6.23 -4.19 -4.86
N GLY A 127 5.31 -4.66 -5.71
CA GLY A 127 4.54 -3.76 -6.56
C GLY A 127 3.69 -2.77 -5.77
N TYR A 128 3.09 -3.22 -4.68
CA TYR A 128 2.34 -2.36 -3.77
C TYR A 128 3.21 -1.24 -3.19
N LEU A 129 4.35 -1.57 -2.58
CA LEU A 129 5.24 -0.61 -1.92
C LEU A 129 5.83 0.41 -2.90
N ASN A 130 6.07 0.00 -4.14
CA ASN A 130 6.58 0.88 -5.19
C ASN A 130 5.49 1.78 -5.82
N THR A 131 4.21 1.41 -5.73
CA THR A 131 3.12 2.16 -6.38
C THR A 131 2.24 2.95 -5.43
N LEU A 132 2.55 2.92 -4.13
CA LEU A 132 1.84 3.72 -3.13
C LEU A 132 1.99 5.21 -3.38
N TYR A 133 0.87 5.93 -3.29
CA TYR A 133 0.85 7.38 -3.36
C TYR A 133 0.94 8.00 -1.96
N PHE A 134 1.96 8.79 -1.73
CA PHE A 134 2.23 9.48 -0.45
C PHE A 134 1.83 10.97 -0.45
N GLY A 135 1.15 11.44 -1.49
CA GLY A 135 0.86 12.87 -1.64
C GLY A 135 1.97 13.61 -2.38
N HIS A 136 1.73 14.89 -2.69
CA HIS A 136 2.71 15.78 -3.32
C HIS A 136 3.33 15.28 -4.64
N GLY A 137 2.69 14.31 -5.32
CA GLY A 137 3.23 13.67 -6.52
C GLY A 137 4.22 12.55 -6.22
N ILE A 138 4.43 12.17 -4.95
CA ILE A 138 5.40 11.16 -4.51
C ILE A 138 4.76 9.78 -4.56
N TYR A 139 5.41 8.86 -5.26
CA TYR A 139 5.04 7.46 -5.39
C TYR A 139 6.20 6.56 -4.95
N GLY A 140 5.86 5.45 -4.27
CA GLY A 140 6.83 4.49 -3.77
C GLY A 140 7.45 4.86 -2.43
N ILE A 141 7.78 3.82 -1.66
CA ILE A 141 8.27 3.98 -0.29
C ILE A 141 9.69 4.57 -0.23
N SER A 142 10.55 4.26 -1.20
CA SER A 142 11.91 4.78 -1.28
C SER A 142 11.90 6.29 -1.49
N GLU A 143 11.15 6.75 -2.51
CA GLU A 143 10.98 8.17 -2.80
C GLU A 143 10.32 8.92 -1.63
N ALA A 144 9.32 8.28 -0.97
CA ALA A 144 8.68 8.88 0.19
C ALA A 144 9.63 9.05 1.38
N SER A 145 10.52 8.08 1.63
CA SER A 145 11.55 8.16 2.66
C SER A 145 12.48 9.36 2.42
N SER A 146 12.99 9.47 1.20
CA SER A 146 13.84 10.58 0.79
C SER A 146 13.12 11.93 0.85
N TYR A 147 11.88 12.01 0.32
CA TYR A 147 11.09 13.24 0.26
C TYR A 147 10.73 13.79 1.64
N TYR A 148 10.22 12.93 2.52
CA TYR A 148 9.73 13.37 3.83
C TYR A 148 10.82 13.56 4.87
N PHE A 149 11.91 12.77 4.80
CA PHE A 149 12.92 12.71 5.85
C PHE A 149 14.37 12.90 5.35
N GLY A 150 14.60 12.88 4.03
CA GLY A 150 15.96 12.98 3.46
C GLY A 150 16.83 11.78 3.85
N LYS A 151 16.23 10.60 4.00
CA LYS A 151 16.86 9.37 4.50
C LYS A 151 16.59 8.19 3.57
N ASP A 152 17.50 7.24 3.57
CA ASP A 152 17.25 5.91 3.04
C ASP A 152 16.31 5.14 3.99
N MET A 153 15.63 4.12 3.47
CA MET A 153 14.58 3.38 4.21
C MET A 153 15.10 2.67 5.47
N ASP A 154 16.37 2.24 5.47
CA ASP A 154 17.03 1.57 6.59
C ASP A 154 17.45 2.55 7.71
N GLU A 155 17.46 3.84 7.44
CA GLU A 155 17.76 4.89 8.41
C GLU A 155 16.51 5.46 9.11
N LEU A 156 15.30 5.01 8.70
CA LEU A 156 14.06 5.50 9.28
C LEU A 156 13.92 5.05 10.74
N SER A 157 13.65 6.00 11.62
CA SER A 157 13.19 5.69 12.98
C SER A 157 11.78 5.09 12.96
N ALA A 158 11.37 4.42 14.04
CA ALA A 158 10.01 3.89 14.17
C ALA A 158 8.93 4.98 13.99
N GLY A 159 9.18 6.19 14.49
CA GLY A 159 8.27 7.32 14.32
C GLY A 159 8.16 7.77 12.87
N GLU A 160 9.27 7.88 12.15
CA GLU A 160 9.28 8.26 10.73
C GLU A 160 8.59 7.19 9.87
N LEU A 161 8.88 5.92 10.10
CA LEU A 161 8.21 4.81 9.44
C LEU A 161 6.70 4.83 9.70
N ALA A 162 6.29 5.01 10.96
CA ALA A 162 4.87 5.12 11.31
C ALA A 162 4.17 6.32 10.66
N MET A 163 4.89 7.44 10.46
CA MET A 163 4.39 8.59 9.72
C MET A 163 4.11 8.22 8.26
N LEU A 164 5.05 7.58 7.57
CA LEU A 164 4.86 7.16 6.17
C LEU A 164 3.68 6.21 6.02
N VAL A 165 3.61 5.17 6.85
CA VAL A 165 2.46 4.23 6.86
C VAL A 165 1.14 4.96 7.14
N GLY A 166 1.17 5.97 8.00
CA GLY A 166 0.00 6.78 8.32
C GLY A 166 -0.50 7.63 7.15
N VAL A 167 0.42 8.23 6.39
CA VAL A 167 0.11 9.12 5.25
C VAL A 167 -0.64 8.38 4.14
N VAL A 168 -0.29 7.14 3.85
CA VAL A 168 -0.89 6.34 2.75
C VAL A 168 -2.40 6.20 2.87
N ASN A 169 -2.94 6.16 4.07
CA ASN A 169 -4.39 6.03 4.31
C ASN A 169 -5.21 7.26 3.91
N GLY A 170 -4.56 8.38 3.63
CA GLY A 170 -5.20 9.60 3.16
C GLY A 170 -4.18 10.73 3.05
N PRO A 171 -3.39 10.76 1.97
CA PRO A 171 -2.31 11.74 1.83
C PRO A 171 -2.79 13.19 1.94
N GLY A 172 -4.02 13.47 1.49
CA GLY A 172 -4.62 14.80 1.64
C GLY A 172 -5.03 15.16 3.07
N ALA A 173 -5.27 14.16 3.93
CA ALA A 173 -5.72 14.37 5.31
C ALA A 173 -4.59 14.21 6.34
N PHE A 174 -3.58 13.40 6.03
CA PHE A 174 -2.52 13.00 6.95
C PHE A 174 -1.12 13.44 6.50
N SER A 175 -1.01 14.30 5.47
CA SER A 175 0.26 14.91 5.11
C SER A 175 0.74 15.82 6.25
N PRO A 176 1.96 15.62 6.79
CA PRO A 176 2.50 16.47 7.84
C PRO A 176 2.72 17.92 7.39
N TYR A 177 2.85 18.16 6.08
CA TYR A 177 2.96 19.51 5.51
C TYR A 177 1.64 20.26 5.44
N LEU A 178 0.51 19.55 5.33
CA LEU A 178 -0.81 20.15 5.19
C LEU A 178 -1.60 20.13 6.50
N HIS A 179 -1.51 19.05 7.26
CA HIS A 179 -2.34 18.79 8.45
C HIS A 179 -1.51 18.12 9.55
N TYR A 180 -0.57 18.86 10.11
CA TYR A 180 0.42 18.33 11.09
C TYR A 180 -0.22 17.58 12.26
N GLU A 181 -1.24 18.15 12.91
CA GLU A 181 -1.91 17.53 14.07
C GLU A 181 -2.59 16.18 13.69
N ASN A 182 -3.20 16.13 12.52
CA ASN A 182 -3.80 14.89 12.01
C ASN A 182 -2.73 13.84 11.73
N ALA A 183 -1.60 14.27 11.15
CA ALA A 183 -0.49 13.39 10.84
C ALA A 183 0.12 12.79 12.12
N ILE A 184 0.34 13.60 13.16
CA ILE A 184 0.85 13.14 14.46
C ILE A 184 -0.15 12.19 15.15
N SER A 185 -1.43 12.53 15.16
CA SER A 185 -2.46 11.64 15.73
C SER A 185 -2.51 10.29 15.02
N ARG A 186 -2.38 10.31 13.68
CA ARG A 186 -2.33 9.08 12.87
C ARG A 186 -1.06 8.29 13.11
N GLN A 187 0.10 8.96 13.18
CA GLN A 187 1.39 8.36 13.52
C GLN A 187 1.33 7.60 14.85
N GLN A 188 0.77 8.23 15.90
CA GLN A 188 0.62 7.58 17.21
C GLN A 188 -0.24 6.32 17.14
N THR A 189 -1.34 6.37 16.36
CA THR A 189 -2.20 5.20 16.12
C THR A 189 -1.41 4.08 15.41
N VAL A 190 -0.60 4.43 14.42
CA VAL A 190 0.23 3.46 13.70
C VAL A 190 1.31 2.88 14.62
N LEU A 191 2.03 3.71 15.38
CA LEU A 191 3.03 3.25 16.35
C LEU A 191 2.44 2.22 17.33
N GLN A 192 1.23 2.47 17.83
CA GLN A 192 0.57 1.50 18.70
C GLN A 192 0.31 0.16 18.00
N VAL A 193 -0.12 0.18 16.73
CA VAL A 193 -0.31 -1.04 15.95
C VAL A 193 1.01 -1.77 15.73
N LEU A 194 2.09 -1.04 15.36
CA LEU A 194 3.41 -1.63 15.14
C LEU A 194 3.96 -2.31 16.39
N LYS A 195 3.72 -1.72 17.57
CA LYS A 195 4.06 -2.30 18.87
C LYS A 195 3.23 -3.54 19.15
N ASP A 196 1.91 -3.47 19.00
CA ASP A 196 0.98 -4.57 19.28
C ASP A 196 1.25 -5.79 18.38
N GLU A 197 1.65 -5.55 17.13
CA GLU A 197 2.04 -6.60 16.16
C GLU A 197 3.54 -6.97 16.23
N GLN A 198 4.28 -6.43 17.21
CA GLN A 198 5.71 -6.73 17.48
C GLN A 198 6.66 -6.38 16.30
N VAL A 199 6.30 -5.44 15.47
CA VAL A 199 7.16 -4.88 14.40
C VAL A 199 8.23 -3.97 15.01
N ILE A 200 7.90 -3.28 16.10
CA ILE A 200 8.81 -2.47 16.90
C ILE A 200 8.74 -2.93 18.37
N ASP A 201 9.84 -2.75 19.08
CA ASP A 201 9.90 -3.01 20.51
C ASP A 201 9.43 -1.79 21.35
N GLU A 202 9.38 -1.98 22.67
CA GLU A 202 8.97 -0.93 23.62
C GLU A 202 9.89 0.28 23.57
N ALA A 203 11.19 0.06 23.41
CA ALA A 203 12.20 1.14 23.39
C ALA A 203 12.08 2.00 22.12
N ALA A 204 11.68 1.41 21.01
CA ALA A 204 11.45 2.15 19.76
C ALA A 204 10.08 2.87 19.74
N TYR A 205 9.15 2.45 20.61
CA TYR A 205 7.85 3.09 20.79
C TYR A 205 7.91 4.35 21.66
N GLU A 206 8.78 4.40 22.71
CA GLU A 206 8.98 5.53 23.63
C GLU A 206 9.70 6.73 22.95
#